data_a57b9bedc8bbb4730829d96592ec762c
#
_entry.id   a57b9bedc8bbb4730829d96592ec762c
#
_cell.length_a   1.000
_cell.length_b   1.000
_cell.length_c   1.000
_cell.angle_alpha   90.00
_cell.angle_beta   90.00
_cell.angle_gamma   90.00
#
_symmetry.space_group_name_H-M   'P 1'
#
loop_
_entity.id
_entity.type
_entity.pdbx_description
1 polymer ?
#
loop_
_entity_poly.entity_id
_entity_poly.type
_entity_poly.pdbx_seq_one_letter_code
_entity_poly.pdbx_strand_id
1 'polypeptide(L)'
;VVDVNNALNGEGPFSPERAGTVPARQLVDLCFSGKYTHRELCRMLNGRGGLVAHLGTTDVPTIIRGIHAGEIHYKRVLDAMLYTVAKQIGAMHVALHCATDAIILTGGIAYNEYCTDVLRGWVESLAPVEIIPGEDEMGALAMNALGALNGELTVQRYCPKQDEEIPEK
;
A
#
# COMPACT_ATOMS: atom_id res chain seq x y z
N VAL A 1 -3.26 -11.62 -12.38
CA VAL A 1 -2.55 -10.44 -11.80
C VAL A 1 -1.66 -9.86 -12.88
N VAL A 2 -1.85 -8.57 -13.20
CA VAL A 2 -1.07 -7.87 -14.24
C VAL A 2 0.10 -7.14 -13.62
N ASP A 3 -0.12 -6.44 -12.51
CA ASP A 3 0.89 -5.65 -11.82
C ASP A 3 0.59 -5.55 -10.32
N VAL A 4 1.63 -5.44 -9.51
CA VAL A 4 1.56 -5.22 -8.06
C VAL A 4 2.74 -4.39 -7.59
N ASN A 5 2.55 -3.60 -6.54
CA ASN A 5 3.64 -2.88 -5.88
C ASN A 5 4.33 -3.79 -4.85
N ASN A 6 5.65 -3.85 -4.88
CA ASN A 6 6.43 -4.43 -3.79
C ASN A 6 6.58 -3.40 -2.65
N ALA A 7 5.50 -3.19 -1.93
CA ALA A 7 5.39 -2.13 -0.92
C ALA A 7 6.39 -2.29 0.24
N LEU A 8 6.84 -3.53 0.55
CA LEU A 8 7.84 -3.78 1.58
C LEU A 8 9.24 -3.29 1.18
N ASN A 9 9.51 -3.22 -0.12
CA ASN A 9 10.79 -2.80 -0.67
C ASN A 9 10.76 -1.37 -1.23
N GLY A 10 9.73 -0.58 -0.91
CA GLY A 10 9.67 0.84 -1.23
C GLY A 10 9.04 1.17 -2.58
N GLU A 11 8.19 0.30 -3.12
CA GLU A 11 7.39 0.59 -4.30
C GLU A 11 6.00 1.12 -3.95
N GLY A 12 5.46 1.94 -4.84
CA GLY A 12 4.09 2.44 -4.78
C GLY A 12 3.87 3.62 -3.86
N PRO A 13 2.61 3.88 -3.47
CA PRO A 13 2.24 4.97 -2.59
C PRO A 13 2.87 4.81 -1.20
N PHE A 14 3.13 5.91 -0.51
CA PHE A 14 3.44 5.81 0.89
C PHE A 14 2.17 5.45 1.71
N SER A 15 2.37 4.83 2.86
CA SER A 15 1.32 4.29 3.71
C SER A 15 1.49 4.78 5.16
N PRO A 16 0.70 4.32 6.14
CA PRO A 16 0.90 4.71 7.52
C PRO A 16 2.34 4.55 8.03
N GLU A 17 3.06 3.48 7.64
CA GLU A 17 4.42 3.21 8.15
C GLU A 17 5.48 2.95 7.05
N ARG A 18 5.10 3.05 5.78
CA ARG A 18 6.02 2.81 4.64
C ARG A 18 6.24 4.08 3.85
N ALA A 19 7.49 4.32 3.45
CA ALA A 19 7.86 5.52 2.70
C ALA A 19 7.30 5.54 1.26
N GLY A 20 7.00 4.36 0.69
CA GLY A 20 6.66 4.23 -0.72
C GLY A 20 7.84 4.57 -1.64
N THR A 21 7.55 4.87 -2.88
CA THR A 21 8.58 5.25 -3.85
C THR A 21 9.23 6.59 -3.47
N VAL A 22 10.55 6.56 -3.28
CA VAL A 22 11.36 7.73 -2.94
C VAL A 22 12.29 8.09 -4.09
N PRO A 23 12.73 9.36 -4.21
CA PRO A 23 13.69 9.76 -5.23
C PRO A 23 15.03 9.03 -5.06
N ALA A 24 15.42 8.23 -6.06
CA ALA A 24 16.59 7.38 -5.99
C ALA A 24 17.89 8.14 -5.65
N ARG A 25 18.11 9.34 -6.22
CA ARG A 25 19.30 10.14 -5.93
C ARG A 25 19.42 10.50 -4.46
N GLN A 26 18.32 10.93 -3.84
CA GLN A 26 18.31 11.31 -2.43
C GLN A 26 18.55 10.09 -1.53
N LEU A 27 18.02 8.92 -1.88
CA LEU A 27 18.29 7.68 -1.15
C LEU A 27 19.77 7.31 -1.23
N VAL A 28 20.39 7.39 -2.41
CA VAL A 28 21.83 7.16 -2.58
C VAL A 28 22.66 8.14 -1.72
N ASP A 29 22.32 9.42 -1.75
CA ASP A 29 23.02 10.44 -0.94
C ASP A 29 22.91 10.14 0.56
N LEU A 30 21.76 9.61 1.04
CA LEU A 30 21.60 9.15 2.42
C LEU A 30 22.44 7.91 2.73
N CYS A 31 22.47 6.92 1.84
CA CYS A 31 23.26 5.69 2.01
C CYS A 31 24.75 5.99 2.20
N PHE A 32 25.27 6.95 1.46
CA PHE A 32 26.70 7.31 1.50
C PHE A 32 27.02 8.50 2.42
N SER A 33 26.04 9.02 3.16
CA SER A 33 26.23 10.16 4.08
C SER A 33 27.06 9.83 5.32
N GLY A 34 27.18 8.54 5.66
CA GLY A 34 27.75 8.08 6.94
C GLY A 34 26.89 8.37 8.18
N LYS A 35 25.68 8.95 8.02
CA LYS A 35 24.79 9.34 9.13
C LYS A 35 23.94 8.19 9.63
N TYR A 36 23.67 7.19 8.79
CA TYR A 36 22.74 6.10 9.06
C TYR A 36 23.39 4.77 8.74
N THR A 37 23.07 3.76 9.54
CA THR A 37 23.36 2.36 9.22
C THR A 37 22.38 1.82 8.18
N HIS A 38 22.74 0.75 7.49
CA HIS A 38 21.83 0.03 6.59
C HIS A 38 20.49 -0.32 7.26
N ARG A 39 20.53 -0.81 8.51
CA ARG A 39 19.32 -1.18 9.27
C ARG A 39 18.41 0.01 9.55
N GLU A 40 18.97 1.18 9.83
CA GLU A 40 18.19 2.40 10.05
C GLU A 40 17.53 2.86 8.76
N LEU A 41 18.25 2.86 7.64
CA LEU A 41 17.68 3.21 6.33
C LEU A 41 16.56 2.26 5.92
N CYS A 42 16.74 0.94 6.08
CA CYS A 42 15.66 -0.03 5.84
C CYS A 42 14.43 0.24 6.70
N ARG A 43 14.60 0.64 7.98
CA ARG A 43 13.48 1.02 8.84
C ARG A 43 12.81 2.32 8.42
N MET A 44 13.55 3.27 7.85
CA MET A 44 12.96 4.50 7.28
C MET A 44 12.11 4.21 6.06
N LEU A 45 12.44 3.16 5.30
CA LEU A 45 11.62 2.71 4.17
C LEU A 45 10.38 1.94 4.65
N ASN A 46 10.52 1.06 5.66
CA ASN A 46 9.45 0.19 6.14
C ASN A 46 9.45 0.11 7.67
N GLY A 47 8.38 0.61 8.30
CA GLY A 47 8.13 0.64 9.74
C GLY A 47 8.29 2.02 10.40
N ARG A 48 9.03 2.95 9.79
CA ARG A 48 9.20 4.35 10.26
C ARG A 48 9.06 5.37 9.13
N GLY A 49 8.58 4.95 7.97
CA GLY A 49 8.24 5.81 6.85
C GLY A 49 6.80 6.31 6.92
N GLY A 50 6.31 6.89 5.85
CA GLY A 50 4.91 7.26 5.69
C GLY A 50 4.37 8.24 6.72
N LEU A 51 3.13 8.03 7.17
CA LEU A 51 2.48 8.91 8.14
C LEU A 51 3.28 9.03 9.44
N VAL A 52 3.88 7.93 9.92
CA VAL A 52 4.70 7.94 11.13
C VAL A 52 5.88 8.90 11.01
N ALA A 53 6.52 8.96 9.84
CA ALA A 53 7.65 9.88 9.64
C ALA A 53 7.23 11.35 9.64
N HIS A 54 6.03 11.64 9.15
CA HIS A 54 5.52 13.01 9.00
C HIS A 54 4.70 13.49 10.21
N LEU A 55 3.96 12.58 10.86
CA LEU A 55 2.96 12.92 11.89
C LEU A 55 3.24 12.26 13.25
N GLY A 56 4.22 11.37 13.33
CA GLY A 56 4.55 10.63 14.57
C GLY A 56 3.55 9.53 14.93
N THR A 57 2.56 9.25 14.08
CA THR A 57 1.51 8.24 14.32
C THR A 57 1.09 7.53 13.04
N THR A 58 0.66 6.26 13.20
CA THR A 58 0.00 5.46 12.15
C THR A 58 -1.52 5.46 12.31
N ASP A 59 -2.03 5.99 13.42
CA ASP A 59 -3.45 5.93 13.78
C ASP A 59 -4.28 6.94 12.98
N VAL A 60 -4.84 6.49 11.84
CA VAL A 60 -5.68 7.30 10.96
C VAL A 60 -6.87 7.92 11.71
N PRO A 61 -7.60 7.23 12.61
CA PRO A 61 -8.65 7.85 13.42
C PRO A 61 -8.16 9.05 14.23
N THR A 62 -6.96 9.00 14.82
CA THR A 62 -6.36 10.15 15.52
C THR A 62 -6.06 11.30 14.56
N ILE A 63 -5.52 11.00 13.37
CA ILE A 63 -5.26 12.01 12.34
C ILE A 63 -6.55 12.70 11.92
N ILE A 64 -7.63 11.94 11.69
CA ILE A 64 -8.94 12.49 11.32
C ILE A 64 -9.52 13.40 12.42
N ARG A 65 -9.41 12.99 13.69
CA ARG A 65 -9.81 13.88 14.80
C ARG A 65 -9.04 15.19 14.80
N GLY A 66 -7.72 15.14 14.54
CA GLY A 66 -6.90 16.32 14.38
C GLY A 66 -7.35 17.21 13.20
N ILE A 67 -7.69 16.62 12.06
CA ILE A 67 -8.23 17.35 10.91
C ILE A 67 -9.52 18.10 11.29
N HIS A 68 -10.44 17.43 11.98
CA HIS A 68 -11.68 18.04 12.46
C HIS A 68 -11.44 19.14 13.51
N ALA A 69 -10.33 19.04 14.26
CA ALA A 69 -9.89 20.10 15.19
C ALA A 69 -9.17 21.26 14.49
N GLY A 70 -8.99 21.21 13.17
CA GLY A 70 -8.36 22.28 12.38
C GLY A 70 -6.85 22.14 12.16
N GLU A 71 -6.27 20.96 12.46
CA GLU A 71 -4.86 20.66 12.26
C GLU A 71 -4.53 20.51 10.76
N ILE A 72 -4.19 21.63 10.12
CA ILE A 72 -3.94 21.68 8.66
C ILE A 72 -2.79 20.74 8.25
N HIS A 73 -1.79 20.57 9.10
CA HIS A 73 -0.65 19.68 8.82
C HIS A 73 -1.11 18.22 8.65
N TYR A 74 -1.99 17.73 9.52
CA TYR A 74 -2.56 16.40 9.43
C TYR A 74 -3.30 16.20 8.11
N LYS A 75 -4.14 17.17 7.75
CA LYS A 75 -4.88 17.13 6.48
C LYS A 75 -3.94 17.06 5.28
N ARG A 76 -2.93 17.93 5.21
CA ARG A 76 -1.98 17.96 4.09
C ARG A 76 -1.24 16.64 3.89
N VAL A 77 -0.80 16.03 4.99
CA VAL A 77 -0.04 14.77 4.92
C VAL A 77 -0.96 13.59 4.53
N LEU A 78 -2.16 13.51 5.13
CA LEU A 78 -3.12 12.47 4.78
C LEU A 78 -3.58 12.59 3.33
N ASP A 79 -3.94 13.78 2.89
CA ASP A 79 -4.34 14.04 1.50
C ASP A 79 -3.20 13.72 0.51
N ALA A 80 -1.96 14.01 0.87
CA ALA A 80 -0.80 13.62 0.05
C ALA A 80 -0.67 12.11 -0.08
N MET A 81 -0.91 11.35 1.00
CA MET A 81 -0.94 9.89 0.95
C MET A 81 -2.03 9.40 -0.01
N LEU A 82 -3.26 9.87 0.17
CA LEU A 82 -4.40 9.50 -0.68
C LEU A 82 -4.17 9.89 -2.14
N TYR A 83 -3.56 11.05 -2.39
CA TYR A 83 -3.19 11.48 -3.73
C TYR A 83 -2.20 10.52 -4.41
N THR A 84 -1.19 10.00 -3.66
CA THR A 84 -0.26 9.01 -4.23
C THR A 84 -0.96 7.69 -4.53
N VAL A 85 -1.94 7.29 -3.72
CA VAL A 85 -2.79 6.11 -3.99
C VAL A 85 -3.62 6.33 -5.26
N ALA A 86 -4.29 7.48 -5.39
CA ALA A 86 -5.08 7.81 -6.58
C ALA A 86 -4.23 7.79 -7.86
N LYS A 87 -3.01 8.32 -7.81
CA LYS A 87 -2.05 8.24 -8.94
C LYS A 87 -1.72 6.80 -9.32
N GLN A 88 -1.52 5.93 -8.34
CA GLN A 88 -1.22 4.53 -8.59
C GLN A 88 -2.42 3.79 -9.20
N ILE A 89 -3.64 4.08 -8.72
CA ILE A 89 -4.88 3.56 -9.35
C ILE A 89 -4.95 3.99 -10.81
N GLY A 90 -4.67 5.26 -11.12
CA GLY A 90 -4.61 5.74 -12.51
C GLY A 90 -3.55 5.03 -13.35
N ALA A 91 -2.37 4.74 -12.78
CA ALA A 91 -1.34 3.96 -13.47
C ALA A 91 -1.81 2.53 -13.77
N MET A 92 -2.49 1.89 -12.82
CA MET A 92 -3.06 0.55 -13.02
C MET A 92 -4.21 0.55 -14.04
N HIS A 93 -5.03 1.60 -14.09
CA HIS A 93 -6.05 1.77 -15.12
C HIS A 93 -5.42 1.77 -16.52
N VAL A 94 -4.30 2.48 -16.69
CA VAL A 94 -3.55 2.47 -17.95
C VAL A 94 -2.93 1.10 -18.24
N ALA A 95 -2.38 0.41 -17.23
CA ALA A 95 -1.84 -0.94 -17.38
C ALA A 95 -2.90 -1.96 -17.86
N LEU A 96 -4.18 -1.70 -17.55
CA LEU A 96 -5.34 -2.46 -18.02
C LEU A 96 -5.90 -1.93 -19.36
N HIS A 97 -5.15 -1.14 -20.11
CA HIS A 97 -5.58 -0.52 -21.37
C HIS A 97 -6.86 0.32 -21.22
N CYS A 98 -7.05 0.94 -20.06
CA CYS A 98 -8.24 1.73 -19.70
C CYS A 98 -9.56 0.91 -19.73
N ALA A 99 -9.47 -0.41 -19.56
CA ALA A 99 -10.59 -1.34 -19.48
C ALA A 99 -10.74 -1.87 -18.05
N THR A 100 -11.00 -0.97 -17.11
CA THR A 100 -11.20 -1.30 -15.68
C THR A 100 -12.68 -1.47 -15.40
N ASP A 101 -13.11 -2.64 -14.92
CA ASP A 101 -14.51 -2.92 -14.58
C ASP A 101 -14.91 -2.28 -13.25
N ALA A 102 -14.02 -2.31 -12.25
CA ALA A 102 -14.24 -1.71 -10.95
C ALA A 102 -12.91 -1.38 -10.24
N ILE A 103 -12.97 -0.41 -9.34
CA ILE A 103 -11.91 -0.06 -8.38
C ILE A 103 -12.38 -0.49 -7.00
N ILE A 104 -11.67 -1.41 -6.36
CA ILE A 104 -12.03 -1.91 -5.04
C ILE A 104 -11.12 -1.27 -3.98
N LEU A 105 -11.73 -0.55 -3.04
CA LEU A 105 -11.06 -0.01 -1.85
C LEU A 105 -11.31 -0.94 -0.68
N THR A 106 -10.25 -1.53 -0.12
CA THR A 106 -10.33 -2.50 0.98
C THR A 106 -9.29 -2.22 2.06
N GLY A 107 -9.20 -3.07 3.06
CA GLY A 107 -8.29 -2.91 4.20
C GLY A 107 -8.81 -1.98 5.28
N GLY A 108 -8.02 -1.79 6.34
CA GLY A 108 -8.41 -1.03 7.52
C GLY A 108 -8.71 0.45 7.26
N ILE A 109 -8.02 1.08 6.29
CA ILE A 109 -8.24 2.50 5.94
C ILE A 109 -9.61 2.71 5.27
N ALA A 110 -10.14 1.69 4.59
CA ALA A 110 -11.43 1.77 3.91
C ALA A 110 -12.63 1.88 4.88
N TYR A 111 -12.45 1.66 6.18
CA TYR A 111 -13.46 2.01 7.21
C TYR A 111 -13.64 3.52 7.38
N ASN A 112 -12.71 4.33 6.91
CA ASN A 112 -12.73 5.76 7.12
C ASN A 112 -13.35 6.48 5.92
N GLU A 113 -14.55 7.05 6.10
CA GLU A 113 -15.30 7.75 5.06
C GLU A 113 -14.52 8.91 4.44
N TYR A 114 -13.77 9.70 5.25
CA TYR A 114 -12.93 10.76 4.71
C TYR A 114 -11.93 10.24 3.67
N CYS A 115 -11.26 9.12 3.97
CA CYS A 115 -10.26 8.54 3.08
C CYS A 115 -10.89 8.00 1.79
N THR A 116 -12.02 7.30 1.92
CA THR A 116 -12.73 6.73 0.77
C THR A 116 -13.37 7.79 -0.11
N ASP A 117 -13.93 8.86 0.47
CA ASP A 117 -14.53 9.96 -0.29
C ASP A 117 -13.48 10.77 -1.05
N VAL A 118 -12.35 11.06 -0.43
CA VAL A 118 -11.22 11.72 -1.10
C VAL A 118 -10.71 10.87 -2.25
N LEU A 119 -10.51 9.57 -2.06
CA LEU A 119 -10.07 8.67 -3.14
C LEU A 119 -11.12 8.57 -4.24
N ARG A 120 -12.40 8.38 -3.88
CA ARG A 120 -13.50 8.32 -4.85
C ARG A 120 -13.52 9.56 -5.73
N GLY A 121 -13.42 10.75 -5.13
CA GLY A 121 -13.42 12.01 -5.87
C GLY A 121 -12.28 12.13 -6.90
N TRP A 122 -11.18 11.40 -6.72
CA TRP A 122 -10.08 11.35 -7.69
C TRP A 122 -10.27 10.32 -8.79
N VAL A 123 -10.92 9.16 -8.50
CA VAL A 123 -10.82 8.00 -9.37
C VAL A 123 -12.17 7.51 -9.94
N GLU A 124 -13.31 8.01 -9.45
CA GLU A 124 -14.64 7.57 -9.89
C GLU A 124 -14.91 7.80 -11.39
N SER A 125 -14.19 8.76 -12.01
CA SER A 125 -14.26 8.99 -13.45
C SER A 125 -13.58 7.88 -14.28
N LEU A 126 -12.75 7.04 -13.65
CA LEU A 126 -12.01 5.96 -14.32
C LEU A 126 -12.85 4.66 -14.38
N ALA A 127 -13.52 4.32 -13.29
CA ALA A 127 -14.38 3.13 -13.15
C ALA A 127 -15.23 3.23 -11.88
N PRO A 128 -16.30 2.44 -11.74
CA PRO A 128 -17.08 2.31 -10.51
C PRO A 128 -16.18 1.99 -9.30
N VAL A 129 -16.42 2.67 -8.17
CA VAL A 129 -15.66 2.48 -6.93
C VAL A 129 -16.50 1.69 -5.94
N GLU A 130 -16.02 0.49 -5.59
CA GLU A 130 -16.60 -0.39 -4.59
C GLU A 130 -15.78 -0.29 -3.29
N ILE A 131 -16.46 -0.11 -2.15
CA ILE A 131 -15.81 -0.03 -0.84
C ILE A 131 -16.16 -1.28 -0.05
N ILE A 132 -15.13 -2.09 0.22
CA ILE A 132 -15.22 -3.35 0.98
C ILE A 132 -14.24 -3.25 2.15
N PRO A 133 -14.60 -2.58 3.26
CA PRO A 133 -13.68 -2.33 4.37
C PRO A 133 -13.27 -3.61 5.09
N GLY A 134 -12.05 -3.61 5.62
CA GLY A 134 -11.52 -4.69 6.45
C GLY A 134 -10.77 -5.74 5.69
N GLU A 135 -10.30 -6.71 6.46
CA GLU A 135 -9.53 -7.87 5.99
C GLU A 135 -10.04 -9.08 6.78
N ASP A 136 -10.70 -10.01 6.10
CA ASP A 136 -11.09 -11.30 6.69
C ASP A 136 -10.09 -12.39 6.27
N GLU A 137 -8.82 -12.19 6.64
CA GLU A 137 -7.76 -13.16 6.31
C GLU A 137 -8.05 -14.54 6.89
N MET A 138 -8.51 -14.60 8.14
CA MET A 138 -8.78 -15.87 8.82
C MET A 138 -9.96 -16.61 8.19
N GLY A 139 -11.04 -15.89 7.86
CA GLY A 139 -12.18 -16.44 7.14
C GLY A 139 -11.78 -16.95 5.75
N ALA A 140 -11.04 -16.15 4.99
CA ALA A 140 -10.56 -16.52 3.67
C ALA A 140 -9.64 -17.76 3.71
N LEU A 141 -8.71 -17.86 4.67
CA LEU A 141 -7.86 -19.04 4.87
C LEU A 141 -8.69 -20.28 5.25
N ALA A 142 -9.65 -20.13 6.15
CA ALA A 142 -10.53 -21.22 6.57
C ALA A 142 -11.39 -21.74 5.40
N MET A 143 -11.99 -20.84 4.62
CA MET A 143 -12.81 -21.20 3.46
C MET A 143 -11.98 -21.90 2.37
N ASN A 144 -10.77 -21.40 2.09
CA ASN A 144 -9.86 -22.06 1.14
C ASN A 144 -9.44 -23.45 1.62
N ALA A 145 -9.13 -23.61 2.90
CA ALA A 145 -8.77 -24.90 3.46
C ALA A 145 -9.96 -25.91 3.40
N LEU A 146 -11.17 -25.45 3.75
CA LEU A 146 -12.39 -26.27 3.65
C LEU A 146 -12.68 -26.67 2.21
N GLY A 147 -12.60 -25.73 1.26
CA GLY A 147 -12.81 -26.02 -0.15
C GLY A 147 -11.81 -27.05 -0.70
N ALA A 148 -10.54 -27.00 -0.23
CA ALA A 148 -9.55 -28.02 -0.57
C ALA A 148 -9.87 -29.38 0.05
N LEU A 149 -10.26 -29.42 1.32
CA LEU A 149 -10.62 -30.66 2.03
C LEU A 149 -11.89 -31.30 1.46
N ASN A 150 -12.85 -30.50 1.03
CA ASN A 150 -14.09 -30.99 0.41
C ASN A 150 -13.92 -31.38 -1.08
N GLY A 151 -12.74 -31.14 -1.67
CA GLY A 151 -12.49 -31.40 -3.08
C GLY A 151 -13.10 -30.37 -4.03
N GLU A 152 -13.57 -29.24 -3.53
CA GLU A 152 -14.12 -28.11 -4.31
C GLU A 152 -13.02 -27.27 -4.95
N LEU A 153 -11.85 -27.21 -4.32
CA LEU A 153 -10.68 -26.52 -4.81
C LEU A 153 -9.53 -27.49 -5.10
N THR A 154 -8.88 -27.30 -6.25
CA THR A 154 -7.69 -28.08 -6.60
C THR A 154 -6.49 -27.60 -5.78
N VAL A 155 -5.90 -28.52 -5.01
CA VAL A 155 -4.68 -28.25 -4.24
C VAL A 155 -3.49 -28.17 -5.19
N GLN A 156 -2.80 -27.03 -5.19
CA GLN A 156 -1.56 -26.85 -5.93
C GLN A 156 -0.36 -27.14 -5.02
N ARG A 157 0.58 -27.95 -5.47
CA ARG A 157 1.82 -28.19 -4.75
C ARG A 157 2.83 -27.09 -5.12
N TYR A 158 3.28 -26.32 -4.13
CA TYR A 158 4.38 -25.40 -4.34
C TYR A 158 5.68 -26.18 -4.57
N CYS A 159 6.25 -25.99 -5.76
CA CYS A 159 7.60 -26.45 -6.07
C CYS A 159 8.49 -25.20 -6.15
N PRO A 160 9.37 -24.95 -5.17
CA PRO A 160 10.31 -23.83 -5.28
C PRO A 160 11.15 -24.06 -6.55
N LYS A 161 11.29 -23.01 -7.37
CA LYS A 161 12.30 -23.02 -8.44
C LYS A 161 13.64 -23.22 -7.74
N GLN A 162 14.46 -24.20 -8.20
CA GLN A 162 15.84 -24.28 -7.77
C GLN A 162 16.46 -22.93 -8.08
N ASP A 163 17.02 -22.27 -7.04
CA ASP A 163 17.72 -21.01 -7.20
C ASP A 163 18.80 -21.25 -8.27
N GLU A 164 18.68 -20.59 -9.41
CA GLU A 164 19.79 -20.45 -10.33
C GLU A 164 20.86 -19.71 -9.53
N GLU A 165 21.95 -20.38 -9.21
CA GLU A 165 23.11 -19.80 -8.54
C GLU A 165 23.51 -18.54 -9.33
N ILE A 166 23.29 -17.37 -8.74
CA ILE A 166 23.81 -16.11 -9.28
C ILE A 166 25.32 -16.21 -9.13
N PRO A 167 26.08 -16.30 -10.21
CA PRO A 167 27.53 -16.38 -10.11
C PRO A 167 28.03 -15.11 -9.41
N GLU A 168 28.64 -15.27 -8.25
CA GLU A 168 29.39 -14.23 -7.57
C GLU A 168 30.45 -13.66 -8.52
N LYS A 169 30.37 -12.37 -8.83
CA LYS A 169 31.40 -11.62 -9.54
C LYS A 169 32.14 -10.71 -8.59
#